data_e1bcd77897c4f1bbabc4439e37ac34f4
#
_entry.id   e1bcd77897c4f1bbabc4439e37ac34f4
#
_cell.length_a   1.000
_cell.length_b   1.000
_cell.length_c   1.000
_cell.angle_alpha   90.00
_cell.angle_beta   90.00
_cell.angle_gamma   90.00
#
_symmetry.space_group_name_H-M   'P 1'
#
loop_
_entity.id
_entity.type
_entity.pdbx_description
1 polymer ?
#
loop_
_entity_poly.entity_id
_entity_poly.type
_entity_poly.pdbx_seq_one_letter_code
_entity_poly.pdbx_strand_id
1 'polypeptide(L)'
;MLPPPDAQHAPPADTPAIVEKSDEEAAAVAAVDEKRLLRKLDFLIMPILLIIVGLQYYDKAVLNSAAIFGIIPDLHLSTTHIDPTTGKKIVSTLRYSTASSAFYWGFAAAVLPAALLLKRVNAVKTLGLLVLLWGVVVCLTVVCTSYQGLIVQRVFLGVLESSVSPGFVLLTTMWYKRSEQATRLGIWYSATGIWSSFSGLVNFGLGSAHGSYPAWKRQYLFAGCLTILASSLLLFVLPSSPATPNRFFSEQERAVLVRRTRSNMGGRIGFGGVWDWRQVKEAACDIKIYIFALMGAGIYICNGAVTAFASQIIKSLGSYSSLQAIALGVPAGIFTAVFIYFFTFLSHKFPNSLTILLPISCIPVIVGAAIIHGASWKHPGVPLFGNYLLATFGSPYVLLLALAASNVAGSTKKAITSGAIFVGYCVGNIVAPYTVFISEKSVKFRSTWIALYVSLGVVMLLSLLLRFILARENRLRQSTTSSAPTSSDPEKVDDSCASSVVSDEEQERIEREDLTDWENKRFRYTL
;
A
#
# COMPACT_ATOMS: atom_id res chain seq x y z
N MET A 1 -60.00 16.81 -49.60
CA MET A 1 -60.73 16.25 -48.43
C MET A 1 -59.69 15.62 -47.51
N LEU A 2 -59.37 16.30 -46.44
CA LEU A 2 -58.52 15.79 -45.36
C LEU A 2 -59.40 15.04 -44.36
N PRO A 3 -58.97 13.89 -43.79
CA PRO A 3 -59.73 13.24 -42.72
C PRO A 3 -59.43 13.92 -41.35
N PRO A 4 -60.31 13.82 -40.36
CA PRO A 4 -60.25 14.56 -39.10
C PRO A 4 -59.24 13.99 -38.09
N PRO A 5 -58.75 14.79 -37.12
CA PRO A 5 -57.96 14.31 -36.01
C PRO A 5 -58.86 13.78 -34.90
N ASP A 6 -58.41 12.79 -34.19
CA ASP A 6 -58.75 12.33 -32.84
C ASP A 6 -58.84 10.81 -32.75
N ALA A 7 -57.71 10.20 -32.41
CA ALA A 7 -57.68 8.97 -31.67
C ALA A 7 -56.76 9.15 -30.49
N GLN A 8 -57.35 9.47 -29.33
CA GLN A 8 -56.72 9.52 -28.03
C GLN A 8 -56.13 8.15 -27.71
N HIS A 9 -54.80 8.09 -27.62
CA HIS A 9 -54.10 6.95 -27.00
C HIS A 9 -54.40 6.99 -25.49
N ALA A 10 -55.27 6.09 -25.03
CA ALA A 10 -55.36 5.76 -23.62
C ALA A 10 -54.01 5.12 -23.16
N PRO A 11 -53.45 5.48 -22.00
CA PRO A 11 -52.26 4.81 -21.47
C PRO A 11 -52.61 3.36 -21.11
N PRO A 12 -51.67 2.41 -21.25
CA PRO A 12 -51.89 1.00 -20.94
C PRO A 12 -52.24 0.82 -19.45
N ALA A 13 -53.20 -0.03 -19.16
CA ALA A 13 -53.78 -0.30 -17.85
C ALA A 13 -52.86 -1.06 -16.86
N ASP A 14 -51.59 -1.21 -17.15
CA ASP A 14 -50.61 -1.95 -16.32
C ASP A 14 -49.78 -1.06 -15.36
N THR A 15 -50.13 0.22 -15.22
CA THR A 15 -49.39 1.19 -14.40
C THR A 15 -49.46 0.95 -12.88
N PRO A 16 -50.53 0.43 -12.24
CA PRO A 16 -50.54 0.28 -10.78
C PRO A 16 -49.61 -0.83 -10.24
N ALA A 17 -49.50 -1.96 -10.92
CA ALA A 17 -48.68 -3.09 -10.44
C ALA A 17 -47.17 -2.84 -10.49
N ILE A 18 -46.67 -1.97 -11.39
CA ILE A 18 -45.25 -1.60 -11.50
C ILE A 18 -44.90 -0.59 -10.44
N VAL A 19 -45.79 0.35 -10.12
CA VAL A 19 -45.60 1.37 -9.08
C VAL A 19 -45.63 0.73 -7.68
N GLU A 20 -46.59 -0.17 -7.44
CA GLU A 20 -46.73 -0.87 -6.15
C GLU A 20 -45.54 -1.77 -5.84
N LYS A 21 -44.96 -2.49 -6.82
CA LYS A 21 -43.71 -3.22 -6.66
C LYS A 21 -42.50 -2.31 -6.38
N SER A 22 -42.45 -1.13 -6.97
CA SER A 22 -41.36 -0.16 -6.73
C SER A 22 -41.41 0.43 -5.32
N ASP A 23 -42.60 0.63 -4.77
CA ASP A 23 -42.82 1.18 -3.43
C ASP A 23 -42.58 0.12 -2.34
N GLU A 24 -42.97 -1.14 -2.56
CA GLU A 24 -42.61 -2.26 -1.68
C GLU A 24 -41.09 -2.53 -1.65
N GLU A 25 -40.41 -2.48 -2.79
CA GLU A 25 -38.95 -2.60 -2.87
C GLU A 25 -38.28 -1.41 -2.18
N ALA A 26 -38.80 -0.19 -2.34
CA ALA A 26 -38.27 1.00 -1.69
C ALA A 26 -38.46 0.95 -0.15
N ALA A 27 -39.63 0.48 0.33
CA ALA A 27 -39.89 0.30 1.74
C ALA A 27 -39.03 -0.82 2.37
N ALA A 28 -38.85 -1.93 1.66
CA ALA A 28 -37.98 -3.03 2.08
C ALA A 28 -36.51 -2.63 2.17
N VAL A 29 -36.05 -1.78 1.25
CA VAL A 29 -34.70 -1.19 1.28
C VAL A 29 -34.54 -0.19 2.43
N ALA A 30 -35.57 0.58 2.76
CA ALA A 30 -35.57 1.52 3.87
C ALA A 30 -35.55 0.83 5.26
N ALA A 31 -36.02 -0.42 5.34
CA ALA A 31 -36.05 -1.20 6.58
C ALA A 31 -34.69 -1.83 6.97
N VAL A 32 -33.69 -1.80 6.08
CA VAL A 32 -32.38 -2.39 6.35
C VAL A 32 -31.52 -1.43 7.20
N ASP A 33 -31.12 -1.89 8.38
CA ASP A 33 -30.17 -1.15 9.24
C ASP A 33 -28.78 -1.10 8.57
N GLU A 34 -28.44 0.06 7.96
CA GLU A 34 -27.16 0.26 7.29
C GLU A 34 -25.97 0.02 8.21
N LYS A 35 -26.05 0.35 9.50
CA LYS A 35 -24.93 0.14 10.44
C LYS A 35 -24.69 -1.34 10.73
N ARG A 36 -25.75 -2.11 10.82
CA ARG A 36 -25.68 -3.57 10.98
C ARG A 36 -25.14 -4.23 9.72
N LEU A 37 -25.61 -3.79 8.56
CA LEU A 37 -25.14 -4.28 7.27
C LEU A 37 -23.65 -3.98 7.06
N LEU A 38 -23.20 -2.77 7.42
CA LEU A 38 -21.81 -2.38 7.30
C LEU A 38 -20.89 -3.21 8.22
N ARG A 39 -21.32 -3.46 9.46
CA ARG A 39 -20.58 -4.36 10.36
C ARG A 39 -20.47 -5.78 9.80
N LYS A 40 -21.56 -6.31 9.25
CA LYS A 40 -21.59 -7.64 8.60
C LYS A 40 -20.62 -7.71 7.43
N LEU A 41 -20.59 -6.65 6.61
CA LEU A 41 -19.65 -6.48 5.49
C LEU A 41 -18.20 -6.41 5.96
N ASP A 42 -17.92 -5.62 7.00
CA ASP A 42 -16.59 -5.49 7.60
C ASP A 42 -16.10 -6.84 8.15
N PHE A 43 -16.95 -7.60 8.83
CA PHE A 43 -16.60 -8.93 9.34
C PHE A 43 -16.35 -9.98 8.24
N LEU A 44 -16.94 -9.82 7.06
CA LEU A 44 -16.70 -10.72 5.94
C LEU A 44 -15.44 -10.36 5.16
N ILE A 45 -15.28 -9.09 4.80
CA ILE A 45 -14.23 -8.66 3.85
C ILE A 45 -12.92 -8.36 4.57
N MET A 46 -12.94 -7.58 5.66
CA MET A 46 -11.71 -7.08 6.29
C MET A 46 -10.77 -8.20 6.77
N PRO A 47 -11.23 -9.28 7.43
CA PRO A 47 -10.33 -10.36 7.85
C PRO A 47 -9.64 -11.04 6.66
N ILE A 48 -10.34 -11.23 5.53
CA ILE A 48 -9.77 -11.84 4.33
C ILE A 48 -8.64 -10.95 3.77
N LEU A 49 -8.89 -9.64 3.66
CA LEU A 49 -7.90 -8.69 3.17
C LEU A 49 -6.70 -8.60 4.13
N LEU A 50 -6.93 -8.56 5.44
CA LEU A 50 -5.90 -8.55 6.49
C LEU A 50 -4.99 -9.79 6.42
N ILE A 51 -5.58 -10.98 6.25
CA ILE A 51 -4.82 -12.23 6.14
C ILE A 51 -3.93 -12.21 4.90
N ILE A 52 -4.46 -11.83 3.75
CA ILE A 52 -3.71 -11.89 2.49
C ILE A 52 -2.61 -10.82 2.43
N VAL A 53 -2.86 -9.59 2.89
CA VAL A 53 -1.79 -8.56 3.02
C VAL A 53 -0.74 -8.99 4.02
N GLY A 54 -1.17 -9.60 5.12
CA GLY A 54 -0.26 -10.16 6.10
C GLY A 54 0.65 -11.24 5.53
N LEU A 55 0.09 -12.17 4.77
CA LEU A 55 0.86 -13.21 4.07
C LEU A 55 1.83 -12.62 3.05
N GLN A 56 1.42 -11.57 2.32
CA GLN A 56 2.29 -10.85 1.40
C GLN A 56 3.52 -10.25 2.12
N TYR A 57 3.34 -9.76 3.33
CA TYR A 57 4.47 -9.29 4.15
C TYR A 57 5.31 -10.47 4.66
N TYR A 58 4.65 -11.55 5.12
CA TYR A 58 5.31 -12.75 5.62
C TYR A 58 6.25 -13.38 4.60
N ASP A 59 5.81 -13.55 3.36
CA ASP A 59 6.61 -14.17 2.28
C ASP A 59 7.88 -13.37 1.96
N LYS A 60 7.81 -12.04 2.06
CA LYS A 60 9.00 -11.18 1.95
C LYS A 60 9.95 -11.38 3.14
N ALA A 61 9.41 -11.49 4.34
CA ALA A 61 10.18 -11.65 5.57
C ALA A 61 10.82 -13.07 5.68
N VAL A 62 10.24 -14.09 5.06
CA VAL A 62 10.79 -15.46 5.07
C VAL A 62 12.20 -15.51 4.49
N LEU A 63 12.52 -14.76 3.44
CA LEU A 63 13.87 -14.74 2.87
C LEU A 63 14.93 -14.29 3.88
N ASN A 64 14.61 -13.25 4.67
CA ASN A 64 15.50 -12.75 5.72
C ASN A 64 15.72 -13.80 6.82
N SER A 65 14.67 -14.50 7.23
CA SER A 65 14.75 -15.61 8.19
C SER A 65 15.54 -16.79 7.61
N ALA A 66 15.22 -17.21 6.39
CA ALA A 66 15.89 -18.29 5.70
C ALA A 66 17.40 -18.04 5.54
N ALA A 67 17.83 -16.77 5.38
CA ALA A 67 19.22 -16.39 5.26
C ALA A 67 20.09 -16.87 6.44
N ILE A 68 19.54 -16.85 7.65
CA ILE A 68 20.25 -17.30 8.87
C ILE A 68 20.03 -18.79 9.18
N PHE A 69 19.10 -19.44 8.48
CA PHE A 69 18.81 -20.88 8.62
C PHE A 69 19.36 -21.75 7.47
N GLY A 70 20.29 -21.21 6.67
CA GLY A 70 21.11 -22.02 5.77
C GLY A 70 20.80 -21.87 4.27
N ILE A 71 19.85 -21.04 3.83
CA ILE A 71 19.58 -20.86 2.39
C ILE A 71 20.78 -20.27 1.64
N ILE A 72 21.62 -19.44 2.31
CA ILE A 72 22.79 -18.79 1.70
C ILE A 72 23.83 -19.83 1.24
N PRO A 73 24.32 -20.76 2.10
CA PRO A 73 25.23 -21.80 1.64
C PRO A 73 24.57 -22.81 0.70
N ASP A 74 23.31 -23.23 0.96
CA ASP A 74 22.63 -24.27 0.18
C ASP A 74 22.41 -23.86 -1.28
N LEU A 75 22.13 -22.60 -1.55
CA LEU A 75 21.89 -22.07 -2.90
C LEU A 75 23.08 -21.26 -3.46
N HIS A 76 24.24 -21.30 -2.80
CA HIS A 76 25.45 -20.55 -3.20
C HIS A 76 25.19 -19.04 -3.40
N LEU A 77 24.44 -18.42 -2.49
CA LEU A 77 24.08 -17.00 -2.54
C LEU A 77 25.18 -16.04 -2.07
N SER A 78 26.31 -16.57 -1.61
CA SER A 78 27.51 -15.81 -1.31
C SER A 78 28.69 -16.30 -2.15
N THR A 79 29.60 -15.37 -2.47
CA THR A 79 30.89 -15.69 -3.13
C THR A 79 32.02 -15.23 -2.23
N THR A 80 33.08 -16.02 -2.18
CA THR A 80 34.28 -15.66 -1.40
C THR A 80 35.40 -15.31 -2.38
N HIS A 81 35.93 -14.10 -2.25
CA HIS A 81 37.10 -13.64 -2.98
C HIS A 81 38.25 -13.44 -1.98
N ILE A 82 39.46 -13.75 -2.39
CA ILE A 82 40.66 -13.43 -1.64
C ILE A 82 41.16 -12.09 -2.18
N ASP A 83 41.28 -11.09 -1.33
CA ASP A 83 41.85 -9.79 -1.68
C ASP A 83 43.33 -10.01 -2.05
N PRO A 84 43.74 -9.68 -3.27
CA PRO A 84 45.12 -9.90 -3.72
C PRO A 84 46.15 -9.04 -2.98
N THR A 85 45.72 -7.94 -2.35
CA THR A 85 46.58 -7.01 -1.63
C THR A 85 46.74 -7.34 -0.14
N THR A 86 45.66 -7.82 0.49
CA THR A 86 45.63 -8.09 1.94
C THR A 86 45.62 -9.56 2.32
N GLY A 87 45.43 -10.48 1.36
CA GLY A 87 45.25 -11.92 1.60
C GLY A 87 43.98 -12.30 2.39
N LYS A 88 43.13 -11.31 2.71
CA LYS A 88 41.92 -11.53 3.50
C LYS A 88 40.79 -12.13 2.64
N LYS A 89 40.04 -13.07 3.22
CA LYS A 89 38.80 -13.59 2.61
C LYS A 89 37.70 -12.55 2.73
N ILE A 90 37.22 -12.04 1.59
CA ILE A 90 36.07 -11.14 1.50
C ILE A 90 34.85 -11.96 1.06
N VAL A 91 33.83 -12.01 1.91
CA VAL A 91 32.56 -12.66 1.57
C VAL A 91 31.62 -11.61 0.98
N SER A 92 31.26 -11.82 -0.29
CA SER A 92 30.28 -11.00 -0.98
C SER A 92 28.91 -11.68 -0.97
N THR A 93 27.89 -10.93 -0.57
CA THR A 93 26.48 -11.35 -0.59
C THR A 93 25.70 -10.76 -1.78
N LEU A 94 26.39 -10.34 -2.83
CA LEU A 94 25.79 -9.72 -4.01
C LEU A 94 24.69 -10.60 -4.62
N ARG A 95 24.89 -11.92 -4.70
CA ARG A 95 23.88 -12.87 -5.20
C ARG A 95 22.62 -12.88 -4.34
N TYR A 96 22.76 -12.82 -3.01
CA TYR A 96 21.63 -12.71 -2.10
C TYR A 96 20.88 -11.39 -2.28
N SER A 97 21.59 -10.27 -2.41
CA SER A 97 21.02 -8.95 -2.71
C SER A 97 20.25 -8.98 -4.02
N THR A 98 20.82 -9.58 -5.07
CA THR A 98 20.16 -9.73 -6.37
C THR A 98 18.90 -10.60 -6.28
N ALA A 99 18.91 -11.71 -5.55
CA ALA A 99 17.73 -12.54 -5.33
C ALA A 99 16.63 -11.79 -4.55
N SER A 100 17.00 -10.93 -3.60
CA SER A 100 16.05 -10.07 -2.89
C SER A 100 15.43 -9.02 -3.83
N SER A 101 16.25 -8.37 -4.67
CA SER A 101 15.81 -7.35 -5.63
C SER A 101 14.99 -7.92 -6.78
N ALA A 102 15.25 -9.17 -7.20
CA ALA A 102 14.58 -9.83 -8.31
C ALA A 102 13.05 -9.93 -8.14
N PHE A 103 12.58 -10.03 -6.90
CA PHE A 103 11.16 -9.92 -6.58
C PHE A 103 10.56 -8.61 -7.10
N TYR A 104 11.23 -7.49 -6.85
CA TYR A 104 10.73 -6.17 -7.23
C TYR A 104 10.85 -5.91 -8.74
N TRP A 105 11.72 -6.60 -9.47
CA TRP A 105 11.73 -6.54 -10.94
C TRP A 105 10.44 -7.13 -11.51
N GLY A 106 10.04 -8.33 -11.05
CA GLY A 106 8.78 -8.96 -11.45
C GLY A 106 7.56 -8.12 -11.03
N PHE A 107 7.58 -7.59 -9.81
CA PHE A 107 6.51 -6.75 -9.27
C PHE A 107 6.32 -5.47 -10.11
N ALA A 108 7.39 -4.73 -10.38
CA ALA A 108 7.34 -3.49 -11.16
C ALA A 108 6.86 -3.72 -12.60
N ALA A 109 7.32 -4.82 -13.23
CA ALA A 109 6.91 -5.16 -14.60
C ALA A 109 5.43 -5.54 -14.69
N ALA A 110 4.86 -6.17 -13.66
CA ALA A 110 3.53 -6.76 -13.72
C ALA A 110 2.42 -5.94 -13.06
N VAL A 111 2.72 -4.95 -12.19
CA VAL A 111 1.71 -4.24 -11.41
C VAL A 111 0.67 -3.53 -12.29
N LEU A 112 1.08 -2.88 -13.38
CA LEU A 112 0.16 -2.23 -14.30
C LEU A 112 -0.64 -3.24 -15.15
N PRO A 113 -0.03 -4.24 -15.80
CA PRO A 113 -0.76 -5.30 -16.48
C PRO A 113 -1.76 -6.03 -15.57
N ALA A 114 -1.37 -6.34 -14.32
CA ALA A 114 -2.24 -6.99 -13.35
C ALA A 114 -3.45 -6.12 -12.98
N ALA A 115 -3.23 -4.83 -12.75
CA ALA A 115 -4.31 -3.88 -12.49
C ALA A 115 -5.30 -3.78 -13.67
N LEU A 116 -4.82 -3.79 -14.91
CA LEU A 116 -5.64 -3.79 -16.11
C LEU A 116 -6.39 -5.11 -16.30
N LEU A 117 -5.76 -6.24 -16.01
CA LEU A 117 -6.39 -7.56 -16.06
C LEU A 117 -7.58 -7.63 -15.10
N LEU A 118 -7.38 -7.24 -13.84
CA LEU A 118 -8.42 -7.30 -12.80
C LEU A 118 -9.67 -6.48 -13.12
N LYS A 119 -9.56 -5.47 -14.01
CA LYS A 119 -10.71 -4.69 -14.47
C LYS A 119 -11.54 -5.36 -15.56
N ARG A 120 -10.89 -6.18 -16.38
CA ARG A 120 -11.53 -6.81 -17.55
C ARG A 120 -12.20 -8.14 -17.22
N VAL A 121 -11.84 -8.75 -16.09
CA VAL A 121 -12.29 -10.07 -15.66
C VAL A 121 -12.93 -10.00 -14.28
N ASN A 122 -13.47 -11.12 -13.81
CA ASN A 122 -13.98 -11.20 -12.43
C ASN A 122 -12.82 -10.99 -11.43
N ALA A 123 -12.75 -9.79 -10.86
CA ALA A 123 -11.63 -9.37 -10.02
C ALA A 123 -11.39 -10.31 -8.82
N VAL A 124 -12.46 -10.74 -8.14
CA VAL A 124 -12.36 -11.62 -6.96
C VAL A 124 -11.80 -12.98 -7.31
N LYS A 125 -12.35 -13.64 -8.32
CA LYS A 125 -11.91 -14.98 -8.74
C LYS A 125 -10.50 -14.96 -9.33
N THR A 126 -10.20 -13.94 -10.15
CA THR A 126 -8.86 -13.78 -10.74
C THR A 126 -7.83 -13.51 -9.67
N LEU A 127 -8.13 -12.63 -8.71
CA LEU A 127 -7.25 -12.37 -7.58
C LEU A 127 -7.03 -13.63 -6.74
N GLY A 128 -8.10 -14.40 -6.46
CA GLY A 128 -8.00 -15.67 -5.75
C GLY A 128 -7.10 -16.69 -6.48
N LEU A 129 -7.20 -16.79 -7.82
CA LEU A 129 -6.33 -17.64 -8.62
C LEU A 129 -4.87 -17.15 -8.59
N LEU A 130 -4.62 -15.86 -8.70
CA LEU A 130 -3.27 -15.31 -8.63
C LEU A 130 -2.64 -15.54 -7.24
N VAL A 131 -3.41 -15.41 -6.15
CA VAL A 131 -2.97 -15.75 -4.78
C VAL A 131 -2.69 -17.25 -4.63
N LEU A 132 -3.49 -18.12 -5.25
CA LEU A 132 -3.25 -19.56 -5.28
C LEU A 132 -1.91 -19.88 -5.98
N LEU A 133 -1.71 -19.34 -7.18
CA LEU A 133 -0.46 -19.52 -7.94
C LEU A 133 0.73 -18.94 -7.19
N TRP A 134 0.58 -17.80 -6.53
CA TRP A 134 1.59 -17.23 -5.65
C TRP A 134 1.97 -18.22 -4.54
N GLY A 135 1.01 -18.81 -3.82
CA GLY A 135 1.28 -19.79 -2.78
C GLY A 135 2.03 -21.02 -3.31
N VAL A 136 1.67 -21.50 -4.52
CA VAL A 136 2.39 -22.60 -5.20
C VAL A 136 3.84 -22.20 -5.50
N VAL A 137 4.08 -21.00 -6.04
CA VAL A 137 5.44 -20.51 -6.33
C VAL A 137 6.27 -20.38 -5.06
N VAL A 138 5.66 -19.98 -3.92
CA VAL A 138 6.34 -19.97 -2.60
C VAL A 138 6.74 -21.38 -2.19
N CYS A 139 5.86 -22.37 -2.32
CA CYS A 139 6.20 -23.77 -2.04
C CYS A 139 7.33 -24.29 -2.95
N LEU A 140 7.32 -23.92 -4.23
CA LEU A 140 8.36 -24.33 -5.19
C LEU A 140 9.75 -23.78 -4.87
N THR A 141 9.89 -22.80 -3.98
CA THR A 141 11.22 -22.36 -3.50
C THR A 141 12.04 -23.52 -2.92
N VAL A 142 11.39 -24.52 -2.34
CA VAL A 142 12.03 -25.68 -1.72
C VAL A 142 12.77 -26.57 -2.73
N VAL A 143 12.35 -26.54 -3.99
CA VAL A 143 12.93 -27.31 -5.09
C VAL A 143 14.14 -26.57 -5.71
N CYS A 144 14.31 -25.28 -5.40
CA CYS A 144 15.45 -24.52 -5.89
C CYS A 144 16.76 -25.10 -5.31
N THR A 145 17.72 -25.41 -6.20
CA THR A 145 19.05 -25.92 -5.87
C THR A 145 20.16 -24.97 -6.29
N SER A 146 19.82 -23.86 -6.93
CA SER A 146 20.78 -22.90 -7.47
C SER A 146 20.33 -21.46 -7.27
N TYR A 147 21.28 -20.55 -7.32
CA TYR A 147 21.07 -19.11 -7.31
C TYR A 147 20.14 -18.64 -8.44
N GLN A 148 20.34 -19.15 -9.66
CA GLN A 148 19.51 -18.79 -10.82
C GLN A 148 18.05 -19.24 -10.64
N GLY A 149 17.84 -20.45 -10.11
CA GLY A 149 16.51 -20.96 -9.81
C GLY A 149 15.78 -20.07 -8.81
N LEU A 150 16.48 -19.59 -7.78
CA LEU A 150 15.90 -18.66 -6.82
C LEU A 150 15.54 -17.31 -7.46
N ILE A 151 16.38 -16.75 -8.35
CA ILE A 151 16.05 -15.50 -9.07
C ILE A 151 14.76 -15.66 -9.88
N VAL A 152 14.68 -16.72 -10.68
CA VAL A 152 13.48 -16.99 -11.50
C VAL A 152 12.24 -17.10 -10.62
N GLN A 153 12.32 -17.88 -9.54
CA GLN A 153 11.23 -18.01 -8.58
C GLN A 153 10.83 -16.64 -8.01
N ARG A 154 11.80 -15.78 -7.63
CA ARG A 154 11.55 -14.44 -7.09
C ARG A 154 10.89 -13.52 -8.09
N VAL A 155 11.27 -13.55 -9.36
CA VAL A 155 10.62 -12.76 -10.42
C VAL A 155 9.17 -13.21 -10.59
N PHE A 156 8.89 -14.52 -10.70
CA PHE A 156 7.52 -15.03 -10.80
C PHE A 156 6.67 -14.68 -9.56
N LEU A 157 7.26 -14.78 -8.37
CA LEU A 157 6.61 -14.37 -7.13
C LEU A 157 6.19 -12.91 -7.19
N GLY A 158 7.11 -12.02 -7.61
CA GLY A 158 6.83 -10.59 -7.76
C GLY A 158 5.72 -10.31 -8.77
N VAL A 159 5.70 -11.01 -9.91
CA VAL A 159 4.64 -10.91 -10.92
C VAL A 159 3.28 -11.25 -10.33
N LEU A 160 3.14 -12.35 -9.60
CA LEU A 160 1.87 -12.81 -9.04
C LEU A 160 1.39 -11.92 -7.89
N GLU A 161 2.29 -11.53 -6.97
CA GLU A 161 1.96 -10.66 -5.86
C GLU A 161 1.60 -9.23 -6.26
N SER A 162 2.05 -8.75 -7.43
CA SER A 162 1.80 -7.40 -7.91
C SER A 162 0.32 -7.06 -8.04
N SER A 163 -0.53 -8.09 -8.22
CA SER A 163 -1.98 -7.96 -8.35
C SER A 163 -2.71 -7.63 -7.04
N VAL A 164 -2.11 -7.91 -5.89
CA VAL A 164 -2.79 -7.85 -4.57
C VAL A 164 -3.18 -6.41 -4.22
N SER A 165 -2.23 -5.49 -4.25
CA SER A 165 -2.50 -4.09 -3.86
C SER A 165 -3.55 -3.42 -4.75
N PRO A 166 -3.44 -3.41 -6.10
CA PRO A 166 -4.48 -2.85 -6.94
C PRO A 166 -5.80 -3.61 -6.86
N GLY A 167 -5.75 -4.92 -6.66
CA GLY A 167 -6.94 -5.75 -6.47
C GLY A 167 -7.70 -5.39 -5.20
N PHE A 168 -7.02 -5.14 -4.10
CA PHE A 168 -7.64 -4.79 -2.82
C PHE A 168 -8.20 -3.36 -2.82
N VAL A 169 -7.55 -2.43 -3.49
CA VAL A 169 -8.13 -1.11 -3.75
C VAL A 169 -9.42 -1.27 -4.56
N LEU A 170 -9.40 -2.06 -5.64
CA LEU A 170 -10.59 -2.32 -6.46
C LEU A 170 -11.71 -2.97 -5.63
N LEU A 171 -11.42 -3.99 -4.82
CA LEU A 171 -12.41 -4.62 -3.94
C LEU A 171 -12.99 -3.61 -2.93
N THR A 172 -12.14 -2.79 -2.32
CA THR A 172 -12.60 -1.76 -1.36
C THR A 172 -13.54 -0.76 -2.05
N THR A 173 -13.23 -0.31 -3.26
CA THR A 173 -14.10 0.61 -4.01
C THR A 173 -15.41 -0.04 -4.47
N MET A 174 -15.41 -1.35 -4.70
CA MET A 174 -16.58 -2.11 -5.12
C MET A 174 -17.60 -2.30 -3.98
N TRP A 175 -17.15 -2.45 -2.73
CA TRP A 175 -17.97 -2.81 -1.59
C TRP A 175 -18.31 -1.66 -0.65
N TYR A 176 -17.51 -0.57 -0.61
CA TYR A 176 -17.63 0.51 0.38
C TYR A 176 -17.88 1.88 -0.27
N LYS A 177 -18.70 2.72 0.39
CA LYS A 177 -18.88 4.13 0.00
C LYS A 177 -17.54 4.88 0.02
N ARG A 178 -17.39 5.91 -0.81
CA ARG A 178 -16.15 6.72 -0.93
C ARG A 178 -15.65 7.26 0.42
N SER A 179 -16.57 7.73 1.26
CA SER A 179 -16.24 8.22 2.62
C SER A 179 -15.72 7.13 3.57
N GLU A 180 -16.00 5.85 3.28
CA GLU A 180 -15.63 4.72 4.11
C GLU A 180 -14.32 4.05 3.67
N GLN A 181 -13.90 4.26 2.42
CA GLN A 181 -12.76 3.57 1.79
C GLN A 181 -11.45 3.86 2.49
N ALA A 182 -11.17 5.13 2.84
CA ALA A 182 -9.91 5.52 3.48
C ALA A 182 -9.65 4.74 4.78
N THR A 183 -10.68 4.58 5.61
CA THR A 183 -10.59 3.82 6.87
C THR A 183 -10.28 2.35 6.61
N ARG A 184 -10.95 1.72 5.63
CA ARG A 184 -10.75 0.30 5.30
C ARG A 184 -9.41 0.04 4.66
N LEU A 185 -8.93 0.94 3.79
CA LEU A 185 -7.57 0.92 3.26
C LEU A 185 -6.54 0.96 4.39
N GLY A 186 -6.72 1.85 5.37
CA GLY A 186 -5.86 1.93 6.55
C GLY A 186 -5.87 0.64 7.38
N ILE A 187 -7.06 0.05 7.60
CA ILE A 187 -7.22 -1.19 8.37
C ILE A 187 -6.43 -2.34 7.73
N TRP A 188 -6.67 -2.68 6.46
CA TRP A 188 -5.96 -3.81 5.87
C TRP A 188 -4.47 -3.54 5.65
N TYR A 189 -4.05 -2.29 5.44
CA TYR A 189 -2.64 -1.95 5.34
C TYR A 189 -1.90 -2.08 6.68
N SER A 190 -2.59 -1.85 7.82
CA SER A 190 -2.01 -2.02 9.16
C SER A 190 -1.60 -3.47 9.47
N ALA A 191 -2.12 -4.45 8.71
CA ALA A 191 -1.71 -5.84 8.82
C ALA A 191 -0.19 -6.02 8.67
N THR A 192 0.49 -5.17 7.89
CA THR A 192 1.95 -5.26 7.68
C THR A 192 2.73 -5.23 8.99
N GLY A 193 2.36 -4.37 9.94
CA GLY A 193 3.00 -4.30 11.27
C GLY A 193 2.72 -5.53 12.13
N ILE A 194 1.46 -5.97 12.20
CA ILE A 194 1.03 -7.14 12.99
C ILE A 194 1.71 -8.41 12.46
N TRP A 195 1.69 -8.61 11.14
CA TRP A 195 2.28 -9.79 10.51
C TRP A 195 3.80 -9.79 10.51
N SER A 196 4.44 -8.63 10.65
CA SER A 196 5.89 -8.55 10.90
C SER A 196 6.27 -9.29 12.19
N SER A 197 5.56 -9.02 13.28
CA SER A 197 5.78 -9.73 14.55
C SER A 197 5.36 -11.20 14.47
N PHE A 198 4.21 -11.48 13.87
CA PHE A 198 3.72 -12.86 13.68
C PHE A 198 4.71 -13.71 12.87
N SER A 199 5.27 -13.17 11.78
CA SER A 199 6.26 -13.87 10.96
C SER A 199 7.50 -14.26 11.77
N GLY A 200 7.96 -13.39 12.67
CA GLY A 200 9.07 -13.66 13.56
C GLY A 200 8.77 -14.84 14.50
N LEU A 201 7.59 -14.86 15.13
CA LEU A 201 7.18 -15.94 16.04
C LEU A 201 7.05 -17.28 15.31
N VAL A 202 6.41 -17.30 14.13
CA VAL A 202 6.26 -18.51 13.32
C VAL A 202 7.63 -19.03 12.86
N ASN A 203 8.48 -18.16 12.36
CA ASN A 203 9.82 -18.55 11.90
C ASN A 203 10.72 -19.03 13.05
N PHE A 204 10.53 -18.49 14.26
CA PHE A 204 11.18 -19.01 15.46
C PHE A 204 10.72 -20.45 15.75
N GLY A 205 9.41 -20.72 15.79
CA GLY A 205 8.85 -22.04 16.02
C GLY A 205 9.30 -23.07 14.98
N LEU A 206 9.24 -22.71 13.69
CA LEU A 206 9.70 -23.58 12.59
C LEU A 206 11.22 -23.79 12.59
N GLY A 207 11.98 -22.79 13.04
CA GLY A 207 13.42 -22.87 13.18
C GLY A 207 13.87 -23.76 14.34
N SER A 208 13.12 -23.76 15.46
CA SER A 208 13.41 -24.57 16.65
C SER A 208 12.98 -26.04 16.52
N ALA A 209 12.05 -26.34 15.61
CA ALA A 209 11.57 -27.70 15.41
C ALA A 209 12.72 -28.60 14.90
N HIS A 210 12.88 -29.76 15.51
CA HIS A 210 13.84 -30.77 15.09
C HIS A 210 13.26 -31.59 13.94
N GLY A 211 14.09 -31.94 12.96
CA GLY A 211 13.68 -32.76 11.82
C GLY A 211 14.79 -32.86 10.77
N SER A 212 14.72 -33.86 9.91
CA SER A 212 15.67 -34.09 8.82
C SER A 212 15.62 -33.02 7.70
N TYR A 213 14.53 -32.23 7.66
CA TYR A 213 14.34 -31.22 6.61
C TYR A 213 14.92 -29.87 7.05
N PRO A 214 15.70 -29.18 6.19
CA PRO A 214 16.28 -27.88 6.53
C PRO A 214 15.25 -26.85 7.01
N ALA A 215 15.57 -26.08 8.03
CA ALA A 215 14.65 -25.14 8.64
C ALA A 215 14.11 -24.10 7.65
N TRP A 216 14.97 -23.57 6.76
CA TRP A 216 14.55 -22.62 5.74
C TRP A 216 13.51 -23.21 4.76
N LYS A 217 13.62 -24.50 4.41
CA LYS A 217 12.64 -25.19 3.56
C LYS A 217 11.28 -25.33 4.25
N ARG A 218 11.28 -25.63 5.55
CA ARG A 218 10.04 -25.71 6.36
C ARG A 218 9.31 -24.36 6.40
N GLN A 219 10.06 -23.25 6.52
CA GLN A 219 9.49 -21.90 6.54
C GLN A 219 8.78 -21.58 5.22
N TYR A 220 9.40 -21.89 4.07
CA TYR A 220 8.78 -21.68 2.76
C TYR A 220 7.57 -22.60 2.50
N LEU A 221 7.63 -23.86 2.90
CA LEU A 221 6.48 -24.76 2.79
C LEU A 221 5.31 -24.27 3.64
N PHE A 222 5.56 -23.89 4.88
CA PHE A 222 4.51 -23.36 5.75
C PHE A 222 3.89 -22.08 5.17
N ALA A 223 4.69 -21.13 4.73
CA ALA A 223 4.22 -19.88 4.13
C ALA A 223 3.37 -20.15 2.88
N GLY A 224 3.86 -20.98 1.96
CA GLY A 224 3.15 -21.32 0.73
C GLY A 224 1.85 -22.08 0.97
N CYS A 225 1.84 -23.09 1.88
CA CYS A 225 0.63 -23.81 2.25
C CYS A 225 -0.42 -22.88 2.88
N LEU A 226 0.01 -21.97 3.76
CA LEU A 226 -0.89 -21.00 4.39
C LEU A 226 -1.47 -20.02 3.35
N THR A 227 -0.68 -19.62 2.36
CA THR A 227 -1.12 -18.77 1.25
C THR A 227 -2.11 -19.48 0.33
N ILE A 228 -1.86 -20.78 0.01
CA ILE A 228 -2.79 -21.62 -0.74
C ILE A 228 -4.11 -21.75 0.03
N LEU A 229 -4.05 -22.01 1.33
CA LEU A 229 -5.25 -22.07 2.17
C LEU A 229 -6.00 -20.74 2.19
N ALA A 230 -5.29 -19.61 2.33
CA ALA A 230 -5.90 -18.28 2.32
C ALA A 230 -6.53 -17.92 0.96
N SER A 231 -6.00 -18.42 -0.16
CA SER A 231 -6.60 -18.21 -1.49
C SER A 231 -8.02 -18.76 -1.58
N SER A 232 -8.33 -19.84 -0.83
CA SER A 232 -9.67 -20.43 -0.78
C SER A 232 -10.73 -19.45 -0.25
N LEU A 233 -10.33 -18.50 0.60
CA LEU A 233 -11.23 -17.45 1.12
C LEU A 233 -11.68 -16.52 0.00
N LEU A 234 -10.81 -16.16 -0.94
CA LEU A 234 -11.17 -15.36 -2.12
C LEU A 234 -12.00 -16.18 -3.12
N LEU A 235 -11.62 -17.44 -3.36
CA LEU A 235 -12.24 -18.26 -4.39
C LEU A 235 -13.64 -18.73 -4.01
N PHE A 236 -13.88 -19.09 -2.73
CA PHE A 236 -15.10 -19.77 -2.28
C PHE A 236 -15.92 -18.99 -1.28
N VAL A 237 -15.32 -18.04 -0.54
CA VAL A 237 -16.01 -17.30 0.52
C VAL A 237 -16.43 -15.92 0.03
N LEU A 238 -15.54 -15.17 -0.62
CA LEU A 238 -15.81 -13.79 -1.00
C LEU A 238 -16.70 -13.74 -2.26
N PRO A 239 -17.90 -13.09 -2.21
CA PRO A 239 -18.74 -12.92 -3.39
C PRO A 239 -18.07 -12.05 -4.45
N SER A 240 -18.35 -12.33 -5.72
CA SER A 240 -17.73 -11.63 -6.86
C SER A 240 -18.10 -10.15 -6.96
N SER A 241 -19.31 -9.78 -6.55
CA SER A 241 -19.78 -8.40 -6.49
C SER A 241 -20.96 -8.26 -5.53
N PRO A 242 -21.33 -7.03 -5.10
CA PRO A 242 -22.52 -6.80 -4.29
C PRO A 242 -23.82 -7.29 -4.93
N ALA A 243 -23.92 -7.24 -6.27
CA ALA A 243 -25.08 -7.67 -7.03
C ALA A 243 -25.21 -9.20 -7.15
N THR A 244 -24.09 -9.93 -7.02
CA THR A 244 -24.09 -11.38 -7.22
C THR A 244 -24.83 -12.10 -6.08
N PRO A 245 -25.80 -13.02 -6.40
CA PRO A 245 -26.43 -13.85 -5.37
C PRO A 245 -25.40 -14.61 -4.54
N ASN A 246 -25.54 -14.56 -3.23
CA ASN A 246 -24.62 -15.22 -2.31
C ASN A 246 -25.33 -15.60 -1.01
N ARG A 247 -24.70 -16.47 -0.22
CA ARG A 247 -25.26 -16.98 1.04
C ARG A 247 -25.18 -16.00 2.22
N PHE A 248 -24.44 -14.91 2.08
CA PHE A 248 -24.19 -13.99 3.19
C PHE A 248 -25.19 -12.84 3.25
N PHE A 249 -25.67 -12.35 2.10
CA PHE A 249 -26.54 -11.20 2.02
C PHE A 249 -27.88 -11.56 1.42
N SER A 250 -28.98 -11.14 2.07
CA SER A 250 -30.34 -11.25 1.52
C SER A 250 -30.47 -10.40 0.27
N GLU A 251 -31.55 -10.60 -0.49
CA GLU A 251 -31.83 -9.81 -1.69
C GLU A 251 -31.95 -8.32 -1.38
N GLN A 252 -32.66 -8.00 -0.29
CA GLN A 252 -32.81 -6.62 0.20
C GLN A 252 -31.47 -6.00 0.62
N GLU A 253 -30.64 -6.74 1.38
CA GLU A 253 -29.29 -6.29 1.77
C GLU A 253 -28.41 -6.04 0.53
N ARG A 254 -28.49 -6.88 -0.50
CA ARG A 254 -27.75 -6.71 -1.76
C ARG A 254 -28.21 -5.47 -2.52
N ALA A 255 -29.53 -5.23 -2.60
CA ALA A 255 -30.07 -4.03 -3.22
C ALA A 255 -29.55 -2.76 -2.53
N VAL A 256 -29.49 -2.75 -1.18
CA VAL A 256 -28.90 -1.65 -0.41
C VAL A 256 -27.41 -1.50 -0.72
N LEU A 257 -26.62 -2.60 -0.76
CA LEU A 257 -25.19 -2.55 -1.08
C LEU A 257 -24.95 -1.99 -2.49
N VAL A 258 -25.70 -2.43 -3.49
CA VAL A 258 -25.61 -1.91 -4.87
C VAL A 258 -25.97 -0.42 -4.90
N ARG A 259 -27.06 0.00 -4.24
CA ARG A 259 -27.47 1.41 -4.16
C ARG A 259 -26.40 2.26 -3.50
N ARG A 260 -25.80 1.80 -2.39
CA ARG A 260 -24.74 2.50 -1.66
C ARG A 260 -23.47 2.74 -2.48
N THR A 261 -23.12 1.79 -3.35
CA THR A 261 -21.90 1.87 -4.16
C THR A 261 -22.15 2.38 -5.58
N ARG A 262 -23.41 2.68 -5.92
CA ARG A 262 -23.79 3.19 -7.25
C ARG A 262 -23.10 4.53 -7.58
N SER A 263 -22.93 5.41 -6.62
CA SER A 263 -22.17 6.66 -6.79
C SER A 263 -20.68 6.44 -7.08
N ASN A 264 -20.10 5.34 -6.58
CA ASN A 264 -18.72 4.95 -6.90
C ASN A 264 -18.58 4.48 -8.36
N MET A 265 -19.67 3.92 -8.93
CA MET A 265 -19.70 3.37 -10.31
C MET A 265 -20.19 4.40 -11.34
N GLY A 266 -20.95 5.39 -10.93
CA GLY A 266 -21.59 6.39 -11.81
C GLY A 266 -20.72 7.58 -12.19
N GLY A 267 -19.70 7.88 -11.39
CA GLY A 267 -18.63 8.76 -11.81
C GLY A 267 -17.54 7.93 -12.50
N ARG A 268 -16.96 8.42 -13.57
CA ARG A 268 -15.79 7.84 -14.28
C ARG A 268 -14.59 7.51 -13.37
N ILE A 269 -14.84 7.35 -12.09
CA ILE A 269 -13.89 7.15 -10.98
C ILE A 269 -13.91 5.68 -10.60
N GLY A 270 -13.15 4.97 -11.25
CA GLY A 270 -12.81 3.60 -10.96
C GLY A 270 -11.98 3.17 -12.13
N PHE A 271 -11.14 2.29 -11.90
CA PHE A 271 -10.32 1.70 -12.91
C PHE A 271 -11.02 1.23 -14.23
N GLY A 272 -12.28 1.45 -14.49
CA GLY A 272 -13.03 1.20 -15.73
C GLY A 272 -13.25 2.44 -16.61
N GLY A 273 -12.82 3.64 -16.18
CA GLY A 273 -12.91 4.85 -16.98
C GLY A 273 -11.94 4.85 -18.16
N VAL A 274 -12.37 5.46 -19.26
CA VAL A 274 -11.48 5.78 -20.40
C VAL A 274 -10.37 6.69 -19.85
N TRP A 275 -9.11 6.37 -20.17
CA TRP A 275 -7.98 7.22 -19.83
C TRP A 275 -8.17 8.61 -20.42
N ASP A 276 -8.17 9.64 -19.58
CA ASP A 276 -8.15 11.02 -20.06
C ASP A 276 -6.71 11.44 -20.37
N TRP A 277 -6.39 11.49 -21.67
CA TRP A 277 -5.06 11.85 -22.13
C TRP A 277 -4.65 13.28 -21.75
N ARG A 278 -5.60 14.17 -21.45
CA ARG A 278 -5.31 15.51 -20.92
C ARG A 278 -4.72 15.38 -19.51
N GLN A 279 -5.37 14.60 -18.65
CA GLN A 279 -4.87 14.32 -17.30
C GLN A 279 -3.53 13.58 -17.29
N VAL A 280 -3.28 12.69 -18.29
CA VAL A 280 -1.97 12.03 -18.48
C VAL A 280 -0.88 13.05 -18.77
N LYS A 281 -1.11 13.96 -19.72
CA LYS A 281 -0.15 15.03 -20.05
C LYS A 281 0.09 15.96 -18.87
N GLU A 282 -0.97 16.34 -18.16
CA GLU A 282 -0.88 17.15 -16.95
C GLU A 282 -0.06 16.45 -15.87
N ALA A 283 -0.30 15.16 -15.63
CA ALA A 283 0.45 14.36 -14.69
C ALA A 283 1.94 14.27 -15.07
N ALA A 284 2.26 14.13 -16.34
CA ALA A 284 3.63 14.11 -16.84
C ALA A 284 4.37 15.45 -16.66
N CYS A 285 3.64 16.57 -16.64
CA CYS A 285 4.20 17.91 -16.41
C CYS A 285 4.19 18.33 -14.93
N ASP A 286 3.53 17.58 -14.05
CA ASP A 286 3.37 17.96 -12.65
C ASP A 286 4.56 17.49 -11.80
N ILE A 287 5.41 18.45 -11.42
CA ILE A 287 6.61 18.21 -10.59
C ILE A 287 6.29 17.50 -9.25
N LYS A 288 5.08 17.68 -8.72
CA LYS A 288 4.65 17.05 -7.45
C LYS A 288 4.70 15.52 -7.55
N ILE A 289 4.33 14.97 -8.71
CA ILE A 289 4.28 13.52 -8.94
C ILE A 289 5.69 12.92 -8.89
N TYR A 290 6.67 13.59 -9.48
CA TYR A 290 8.08 13.17 -9.42
C TYR A 290 8.64 13.28 -8.01
N ILE A 291 8.29 14.34 -7.27
CA ILE A 291 8.67 14.49 -5.86
C ILE A 291 8.10 13.34 -5.03
N PHE A 292 6.82 12.99 -5.19
CA PHE A 292 6.22 11.85 -4.49
C PHE A 292 6.91 10.52 -4.82
N ALA A 293 7.24 10.29 -6.10
CA ALA A 293 7.95 9.08 -6.52
C ALA A 293 9.35 8.98 -5.91
N LEU A 294 10.11 10.09 -5.90
CA LEU A 294 11.44 10.15 -5.30
C LEU A 294 11.40 9.98 -3.78
N MET A 295 10.41 10.58 -3.10
CA MET A 295 10.20 10.37 -1.67
C MET A 295 9.86 8.90 -1.38
N GLY A 296 9.01 8.27 -2.19
CA GLY A 296 8.73 6.85 -2.11
C GLY A 296 9.99 5.99 -2.23
N ALA A 297 10.85 6.28 -3.22
CA ALA A 297 12.12 5.58 -3.39
C ALA A 297 13.05 5.75 -2.18
N GLY A 298 13.20 6.98 -1.68
CA GLY A 298 14.05 7.27 -0.54
C GLY A 298 13.62 6.56 0.75
N ILE A 299 12.32 6.52 1.05
CA ILE A 299 11.78 5.81 2.23
C ILE A 299 12.03 4.30 2.09
N TYR A 300 11.85 3.75 0.89
CA TYR A 300 11.93 2.30 0.68
C TYR A 300 13.35 1.76 0.53
N ILE A 301 14.37 2.60 0.42
CA ILE A 301 15.76 2.20 0.64
C ILE A 301 15.93 1.65 2.07
N CYS A 302 15.32 2.28 3.08
CA CYS A 302 15.32 1.74 4.44
C CYS A 302 14.59 0.40 4.54
N ASN A 303 13.38 0.30 3.97
CA ASN A 303 12.58 -0.93 4.00
C ASN A 303 13.34 -2.12 3.39
N GLY A 304 13.90 -1.97 2.20
CA GLY A 304 14.59 -3.07 1.52
C GLY A 304 15.83 -3.55 2.30
N ALA A 305 16.57 -2.65 2.95
CA ALA A 305 17.69 -3.03 3.81
C ALA A 305 17.21 -3.81 5.06
N VAL A 306 16.18 -3.31 5.75
CA VAL A 306 15.62 -3.96 6.94
C VAL A 306 15.00 -5.31 6.60
N THR A 307 14.13 -5.39 5.59
CA THR A 307 13.42 -6.63 5.26
C THR A 307 14.33 -7.73 4.76
N ALA A 308 15.44 -7.40 4.10
CA ALA A 308 16.38 -8.40 3.59
C ALA A 308 17.44 -8.82 4.60
N PHE A 309 17.88 -7.92 5.48
CA PHE A 309 19.09 -8.12 6.28
C PHE A 309 18.90 -7.95 7.80
N ALA A 310 17.71 -7.58 8.31
CA ALA A 310 17.52 -7.31 9.76
C ALA A 310 18.01 -8.46 10.65
N SER A 311 17.62 -9.71 10.35
CA SER A 311 18.05 -10.87 11.14
C SER A 311 19.56 -11.09 11.09
N GLN A 312 20.21 -10.80 9.96
CA GLN A 312 21.67 -10.90 9.81
C GLN A 312 22.38 -9.79 10.60
N ILE A 313 21.82 -8.58 10.60
CA ILE A 313 22.32 -7.45 11.40
C ILE A 313 22.20 -7.80 12.88
N ILE A 314 21.03 -8.22 13.37
CA ILE A 314 20.80 -8.61 14.78
C ILE A 314 21.78 -9.72 15.18
N LYS A 315 21.94 -10.76 14.37
CA LYS A 315 22.91 -11.84 14.61
C LYS A 315 24.34 -11.32 14.69
N SER A 316 24.65 -10.21 14.01
CA SER A 316 25.97 -9.60 13.99
C SER A 316 26.26 -8.73 15.22
N LEU A 317 25.21 -8.22 15.91
CA LEU A 317 25.34 -7.34 17.09
C LEU A 317 25.93 -8.06 18.31
N GLY A 318 25.83 -9.39 18.36
CA GLY A 318 26.32 -10.21 19.47
C GLY A 318 26.54 -11.65 19.02
N SER A 319 26.88 -12.52 19.99
CA SER A 319 26.97 -13.97 19.75
C SER A 319 25.60 -14.65 19.80
N TYR A 320 24.59 -14.04 19.15
CA TYR A 320 23.24 -14.58 19.14
C TYR A 320 23.11 -15.78 18.21
N SER A 321 22.39 -16.81 18.68
CA SER A 321 21.96 -17.91 17.81
C SER A 321 20.95 -17.41 16.77
N SER A 322 20.73 -18.19 15.71
CA SER A 322 19.73 -17.84 14.67
C SER A 322 18.33 -17.68 15.26
N LEU A 323 17.96 -18.52 16.24
CA LEU A 323 16.68 -18.44 16.95
C LEU A 323 16.56 -17.16 17.77
N GLN A 324 17.61 -16.82 18.54
CA GLN A 324 17.64 -15.58 19.32
C GLN A 324 17.53 -14.35 18.43
N ALA A 325 18.22 -14.33 17.29
CA ALA A 325 18.16 -13.21 16.36
C ALA A 325 16.74 -12.96 15.80
N ILE A 326 15.98 -14.02 15.54
CA ILE A 326 14.58 -13.90 15.11
C ILE A 326 13.69 -13.43 16.26
N ALA A 327 13.81 -14.04 17.44
CA ALA A 327 13.01 -13.64 18.61
C ALA A 327 13.22 -12.16 18.96
N LEU A 328 14.46 -11.69 18.93
CA LEU A 328 14.80 -10.29 19.16
C LEU A 328 14.33 -9.34 18.04
N GLY A 329 13.99 -9.86 16.86
CA GLY A 329 13.37 -9.09 15.78
C GLY A 329 11.86 -8.83 15.96
N VAL A 330 11.15 -9.67 16.76
CA VAL A 330 9.68 -9.59 16.91
C VAL A 330 9.17 -8.23 17.39
N PRO A 331 9.77 -7.54 18.36
CA PRO A 331 9.30 -6.23 18.81
C PRO A 331 9.32 -5.14 17.74
N ALA A 332 10.14 -5.28 16.70
CA ALA A 332 10.21 -4.29 15.62
C ALA A 332 8.87 -4.04 14.93
N GLY A 333 8.04 -5.08 14.75
CA GLY A 333 6.71 -4.95 14.18
C GLY A 333 5.74 -4.16 15.07
N ILE A 334 5.85 -4.29 16.40
CA ILE A 334 5.07 -3.50 17.35
C ILE A 334 5.46 -2.03 17.27
N PHE A 335 6.77 -1.74 17.23
CA PHE A 335 7.27 -0.37 17.04
C PHE A 335 6.73 0.24 15.72
N THR A 336 6.76 -0.50 14.63
CA THR A 336 6.18 -0.08 13.34
C THR A 336 4.71 0.32 13.49
N ALA A 337 3.88 -0.54 14.08
CA ALA A 337 2.47 -0.28 14.26
C ALA A 337 2.20 0.95 15.15
N VAL A 338 2.87 1.02 16.31
CA VAL A 338 2.71 2.13 17.25
C VAL A 338 3.04 3.47 16.60
N PHE A 339 4.16 3.55 15.87
CA PHE A 339 4.57 4.79 15.21
C PHE A 339 3.66 5.17 14.03
N ILE A 340 3.16 4.20 13.26
CA ILE A 340 2.17 4.46 12.20
C ILE A 340 0.92 5.08 12.82
N TYR A 341 0.34 4.46 13.84
CA TYR A 341 -0.87 4.99 14.48
C TYR A 341 -0.62 6.35 15.15
N PHE A 342 0.51 6.54 15.82
CA PHE A 342 0.89 7.80 16.45
C PHE A 342 0.93 8.95 15.42
N PHE A 343 1.67 8.79 14.32
CA PHE A 343 1.77 9.84 13.30
C PHE A 343 0.48 10.04 12.51
N THR A 344 -0.29 8.98 12.27
CA THR A 344 -1.62 9.09 11.66
C THR A 344 -2.57 9.86 12.57
N PHE A 345 -2.60 9.56 13.87
CA PHE A 345 -3.38 10.32 14.85
C PHE A 345 -2.96 11.78 14.88
N LEU A 346 -1.66 12.05 14.87
CA LEU A 346 -1.13 13.42 14.89
C LEU A 346 -1.54 14.20 13.63
N SER A 347 -1.56 13.54 12.45
CA SER A 347 -2.02 14.18 11.21
C SER A 347 -3.51 14.53 11.21
N HIS A 348 -4.34 13.77 11.91
CA HIS A 348 -5.75 14.12 12.11
C HIS A 348 -5.93 15.26 13.10
N LYS A 349 -5.13 15.30 14.17
CA LYS A 349 -5.21 16.35 15.20
C LYS A 349 -4.72 17.71 14.70
N PHE A 350 -3.71 17.72 13.83
CA PHE A 350 -3.12 18.94 13.27
C PHE A 350 -3.37 19.01 11.76
N PRO A 351 -4.47 19.62 11.30
CA PRO A 351 -4.74 19.78 9.88
C PRO A 351 -3.62 20.61 9.21
N ASN A 352 -3.38 20.40 7.93
CA ASN A 352 -2.32 21.09 7.15
C ASN A 352 -0.88 20.90 7.68
N SER A 353 -0.59 19.76 8.31
CA SER A 353 0.72 19.49 8.90
C SER A 353 1.46 18.31 8.25
N LEU A 354 0.89 17.65 7.23
CA LEU A 354 1.45 16.43 6.62
C LEU A 354 2.90 16.62 6.14
N THR A 355 3.19 17.76 5.49
CA THR A 355 4.53 18.09 4.98
C THR A 355 5.57 18.38 6.05
N ILE A 356 5.14 18.63 7.30
CA ILE A 356 6.03 18.78 8.47
C ILE A 356 6.12 17.46 9.23
N LEU A 357 4.99 16.75 9.40
CA LEU A 357 4.97 15.47 10.13
C LEU A 357 5.76 14.38 9.41
N LEU A 358 5.81 14.42 8.07
CA LEU A 358 6.56 13.44 7.29
C LEU A 358 8.08 13.51 7.60
N PRO A 359 8.79 14.65 7.51
CA PRO A 359 10.19 14.72 7.93
C PRO A 359 10.37 14.39 9.41
N ILE A 360 9.48 14.80 10.31
CA ILE A 360 9.56 14.45 11.73
C ILE A 360 9.47 12.93 11.91
N SER A 361 8.63 12.24 11.14
CA SER A 361 8.51 10.78 11.20
C SER A 361 9.74 10.03 10.67
N CYS A 362 10.62 10.69 9.91
CA CYS A 362 11.91 10.12 9.49
C CYS A 362 12.96 10.16 10.63
N ILE A 363 12.79 11.03 11.63
CA ILE A 363 13.78 11.20 12.72
C ILE A 363 14.01 9.91 13.52
N PRO A 364 12.98 9.17 13.97
CA PRO A 364 13.20 7.92 14.69
C PRO A 364 14.01 6.91 13.88
N VAL A 365 13.82 6.83 12.57
CA VAL A 365 14.57 5.93 11.67
C VAL A 365 16.04 6.34 11.61
N ILE A 366 16.32 7.64 11.44
CA ILE A 366 17.70 8.20 11.43
C ILE A 366 18.37 7.95 12.78
N VAL A 367 17.69 8.20 13.89
CA VAL A 367 18.19 7.95 15.24
C VAL A 367 18.49 6.47 15.44
N GLY A 368 17.62 5.57 14.96
CA GLY A 368 17.85 4.13 15.01
C GLY A 368 19.13 3.71 14.28
N ALA A 369 19.35 4.23 13.08
CA ALA A 369 20.58 4.01 12.32
C ALA A 369 21.82 4.58 13.04
N ALA A 370 21.71 5.77 13.61
CA ALA A 370 22.80 6.42 14.36
C ALA A 370 23.19 5.63 15.62
N ILE A 371 22.19 5.08 16.32
CA ILE A 371 22.42 4.21 17.48
C ILE A 371 23.17 2.94 17.06
N ILE A 372 22.77 2.26 16.01
CA ILE A 372 23.45 1.02 15.55
C ILE A 372 24.88 1.32 15.12
N HIS A 373 25.09 2.42 14.40
CA HIS A 373 26.43 2.81 13.91
C HIS A 373 27.34 3.28 15.05
N GLY A 374 26.83 4.15 15.94
CA GLY A 374 27.65 4.82 16.97
C GLY A 374 27.83 4.00 18.24
N ALA A 375 26.82 3.25 18.68
CA ALA A 375 26.88 2.53 19.93
C ALA A 375 27.93 1.41 19.96
N SER A 376 28.41 1.10 21.15
CA SER A 376 29.32 -0.04 21.35
C SER A 376 28.53 -1.35 21.23
N TRP A 377 28.98 -2.27 20.39
CA TRP A 377 28.37 -3.59 20.24
C TRP A 377 28.72 -4.56 21.39
N LYS A 378 29.56 -4.10 22.36
CA LYS A 378 29.78 -4.84 23.60
C LYS A 378 28.52 -4.96 24.47
N HIS A 379 27.63 -3.97 24.35
CA HIS A 379 26.31 -3.94 25.00
C HIS A 379 25.20 -4.01 23.95
N PRO A 380 24.82 -5.21 23.46
CA PRO A 380 24.00 -5.38 22.28
C PRO A 380 22.55 -4.87 22.43
N GLY A 381 22.08 -4.59 23.64
CA GLY A 381 20.74 -4.04 23.90
C GLY A 381 20.53 -2.66 23.28
N VAL A 382 21.56 -1.79 23.30
CA VAL A 382 21.47 -0.43 22.74
C VAL A 382 21.33 -0.45 21.21
N PRO A 383 22.21 -1.13 20.43
CA PRO A 383 22.01 -1.22 18.98
C PRO A 383 20.77 -2.03 18.61
N LEU A 384 20.30 -2.97 19.43
CA LEU A 384 19.05 -3.67 19.23
C LEU A 384 17.85 -2.71 19.31
N PHE A 385 17.83 -1.80 20.28
CA PHE A 385 16.81 -0.74 20.34
C PHE A 385 16.85 0.16 19.09
N GLY A 386 18.05 0.47 18.60
CA GLY A 386 18.24 1.16 17.32
C GLY A 386 17.56 0.41 16.16
N ASN A 387 17.66 -0.92 16.12
CA ASN A 387 16.99 -1.74 15.10
C ASN A 387 15.45 -1.67 15.20
N TYR A 388 14.87 -1.51 16.40
CA TYR A 388 13.43 -1.30 16.55
C TYR A 388 12.98 0.06 16.02
N LEU A 389 13.78 1.10 16.23
CA LEU A 389 13.53 2.42 15.66
C LEU A 389 13.67 2.43 14.14
N LEU A 390 14.60 1.68 13.55
CA LEU A 390 14.70 1.52 12.10
C LEU A 390 13.41 1.01 11.48
N ALA A 391 12.72 0.09 12.15
CA ALA A 391 11.49 -0.51 11.65
C ALA A 391 10.32 0.49 11.53
N THR A 392 10.43 1.69 12.10
CA THR A 392 9.37 2.73 12.05
C THR A 392 9.25 3.44 10.70
N PHE A 393 10.05 3.07 9.68
CA PHE A 393 10.02 3.62 8.31
C PHE A 393 8.62 3.55 7.65
N GLY A 394 7.72 2.72 8.15
CA GLY A 394 6.34 2.66 7.68
C GLY A 394 5.55 3.96 7.90
N SER A 395 5.89 4.74 8.94
CA SER A 395 5.19 5.99 9.27
C SER A 395 5.36 7.08 8.20
N PRO A 396 6.57 7.45 7.75
CA PRO A 396 6.72 8.42 6.66
C PRO A 396 6.07 7.97 5.36
N TYR A 397 5.99 6.66 5.08
CA TYR A 397 5.33 6.17 3.89
C TYR A 397 3.81 6.35 3.93
N VAL A 398 3.16 6.07 5.06
CA VAL A 398 1.72 6.30 5.23
C VAL A 398 1.39 7.78 5.10
N LEU A 399 2.21 8.66 5.69
CA LEU A 399 2.05 10.11 5.54
C LEU A 399 2.26 10.57 4.09
N LEU A 400 3.21 9.97 3.34
CA LEU A 400 3.42 10.24 1.91
C LEU A 400 2.18 9.89 1.09
N LEU A 401 1.57 8.73 1.34
CA LEU A 401 0.35 8.31 0.65
C LEU A 401 -0.82 9.26 0.95
N ALA A 402 -0.98 9.67 2.21
CA ALA A 402 -1.99 10.64 2.63
C ALA A 402 -1.77 12.01 1.96
N LEU A 403 -0.52 12.48 1.93
CA LEU A 403 -0.13 13.73 1.29
C LEU A 403 -0.41 13.72 -0.21
N ALA A 404 -0.10 12.64 -0.91
CA ALA A 404 -0.39 12.48 -2.33
C ALA A 404 -1.89 12.41 -2.61
N ALA A 405 -2.65 11.67 -1.80
CA ALA A 405 -4.09 11.51 -1.97
C ALA A 405 -4.85 12.84 -1.78
N SER A 406 -4.39 13.70 -0.85
CA SER A 406 -5.01 15.00 -0.56
C SER A 406 -4.60 16.12 -1.53
N ASN A 407 -3.50 15.95 -2.27
CA ASN A 407 -2.93 17.02 -3.11
C ASN A 407 -3.03 16.78 -4.62
N VAL A 408 -3.75 15.75 -5.03
CA VAL A 408 -3.99 15.44 -6.45
C VAL A 408 -5.48 15.21 -6.67
N ALA A 409 -6.07 15.85 -7.69
CA ALA A 409 -7.42 15.63 -8.15
C ALA A 409 -7.43 15.15 -9.60
N GLY A 410 -8.58 14.63 -10.05
CA GLY A 410 -8.72 13.94 -11.34
C GLY A 410 -8.41 12.44 -11.22
N SER A 411 -9.30 11.61 -11.75
CA SER A 411 -9.24 10.15 -11.60
C SER A 411 -8.00 9.53 -12.25
N THR A 412 -7.71 9.93 -13.48
CA THR A 412 -6.53 9.47 -14.23
C THR A 412 -5.23 9.99 -13.61
N LYS A 413 -5.19 11.27 -13.19
CA LYS A 413 -4.04 11.89 -12.55
C LYS A 413 -3.71 11.23 -11.19
N LYS A 414 -4.74 10.92 -10.37
CA LYS A 414 -4.57 10.15 -9.11
C LYS A 414 -3.99 8.76 -9.36
N ALA A 415 -4.49 8.06 -10.39
CA ALA A 415 -3.99 6.73 -10.74
C ALA A 415 -2.51 6.77 -11.14
N ILE A 416 -2.11 7.76 -11.96
CA ILE A 416 -0.72 7.96 -12.37
C ILE A 416 0.16 8.29 -11.16
N THR A 417 -0.30 9.18 -10.27
CA THR A 417 0.42 9.55 -9.05
C THR A 417 0.67 8.34 -8.15
N SER A 418 -0.36 7.54 -7.92
CA SER A 418 -0.22 6.29 -7.16
C SER A 418 0.77 5.33 -7.85
N GLY A 419 0.68 5.18 -9.17
CA GLY A 419 1.60 4.38 -9.95
C GLY A 419 3.06 4.88 -9.83
N ALA A 420 3.27 6.18 -9.89
CA ALA A 420 4.60 6.79 -9.75
C ALA A 420 5.21 6.53 -8.35
N ILE A 421 4.40 6.63 -7.29
CA ILE A 421 4.84 6.27 -5.93
C ILE A 421 5.21 4.78 -5.84
N PHE A 422 4.43 3.89 -6.48
CA PHE A 422 4.76 2.46 -6.53
C PHE A 422 6.02 2.17 -7.34
N VAL A 423 6.29 2.92 -8.42
CA VAL A 423 7.57 2.82 -9.14
C VAL A 423 8.71 3.23 -8.20
N GLY A 424 8.58 4.34 -7.48
CA GLY A 424 9.53 4.75 -6.46
C GLY A 424 9.75 3.67 -5.39
N TYR A 425 8.66 3.09 -4.87
CA TYR A 425 8.69 1.93 -3.97
C TYR A 425 9.55 0.78 -4.51
N CYS A 426 9.36 0.40 -5.77
CA CYS A 426 10.14 -0.68 -6.38
C CYS A 426 11.61 -0.30 -6.51
N VAL A 427 11.91 0.91 -7.00
CA VAL A 427 13.29 1.41 -7.14
C VAL A 427 14.02 1.40 -5.79
N GLY A 428 13.40 1.91 -4.73
CA GLY A 428 13.98 1.89 -3.39
C GLY A 428 14.31 0.47 -2.92
N ASN A 429 13.39 -0.47 -3.06
CA ASN A 429 13.58 -1.86 -2.67
C ASN A 429 14.58 -2.64 -3.56
N ILE A 430 14.73 -2.25 -4.83
CA ILE A 430 15.73 -2.82 -5.72
C ILE A 430 17.14 -2.37 -5.30
N VAL A 431 17.31 -1.09 -5.00
CA VAL A 431 18.61 -0.49 -4.66
C VAL A 431 19.07 -0.89 -3.25
N ALA A 432 18.15 -0.95 -2.31
CA ALA A 432 18.45 -1.13 -0.90
C ALA A 432 19.32 -2.37 -0.57
N PRO A 433 19.05 -3.59 -1.07
CA PRO A 433 19.89 -4.75 -0.76
C PRO A 433 21.35 -4.62 -1.23
N TYR A 434 21.62 -3.78 -2.23
CA TYR A 434 22.97 -3.53 -2.71
C TYR A 434 23.74 -2.51 -1.86
N THR A 435 23.09 -1.84 -0.91
CA THR A 435 23.75 -0.95 0.06
C THR A 435 24.25 -1.69 1.30
N VAL A 436 23.88 -2.97 1.47
CA VAL A 436 24.25 -3.77 2.63
C VAL A 436 25.41 -4.70 2.29
N PHE A 437 26.59 -4.40 2.82
CA PHE A 437 27.80 -5.20 2.62
C PHE A 437 28.15 -5.95 3.91
N ILE A 438 28.00 -7.28 3.94
CA ILE A 438 28.36 -8.10 5.12
C ILE A 438 29.86 -8.04 5.42
N SER A 439 30.70 -7.79 4.42
CA SER A 439 32.13 -7.52 4.59
C SER A 439 32.42 -6.31 5.49
N GLU A 440 31.51 -5.36 5.58
CA GLU A 440 31.62 -4.15 6.42
C GLU A 440 31.21 -4.39 7.89
N LYS A 441 31.02 -5.63 8.34
CA LYS A 441 30.68 -5.92 9.74
C LYS A 441 31.66 -5.29 10.72
N SER A 442 32.96 -5.27 10.39
CA SER A 442 34.01 -4.66 11.22
C SER A 442 33.86 -3.15 11.41
N VAL A 443 33.32 -2.46 10.40
CA VAL A 443 33.00 -1.02 10.41
C VAL A 443 31.51 -0.76 10.61
N LYS A 444 30.79 -1.72 11.18
CA LYS A 444 29.37 -1.64 11.56
C LYS A 444 28.46 -1.24 10.41
N PHE A 445 28.65 -1.79 9.20
CA PHE A 445 27.83 -1.53 7.99
C PHE A 445 27.76 -0.04 7.61
N ARG A 446 28.91 0.65 7.63
CA ARG A 446 28.99 2.08 7.40
C ARG A 446 28.29 2.54 6.12
N SER A 447 28.50 1.86 5.00
CA SER A 447 27.90 2.22 3.70
C SER A 447 26.39 2.16 3.72
N THR A 448 25.79 1.17 4.43
CA THR A 448 24.35 1.04 4.61
C THR A 448 23.76 2.28 5.30
N TRP A 449 24.40 2.72 6.40
CA TRP A 449 23.89 3.87 7.16
C TRP A 449 24.05 5.17 6.41
N ILE A 450 25.15 5.36 5.68
CA ILE A 450 25.34 6.53 4.81
C ILE A 450 24.23 6.58 3.74
N ALA A 451 23.95 5.48 3.05
CA ALA A 451 22.89 5.43 2.06
C ALA A 451 21.52 5.78 2.68
N LEU A 452 21.23 5.31 3.89
CA LEU A 452 20.00 5.59 4.62
C LEU A 452 19.91 7.06 5.04
N TYR A 453 20.98 7.65 5.59
CA TYR A 453 20.98 9.07 5.96
C TYR A 453 20.78 9.98 4.76
N VAL A 454 21.47 9.68 3.65
CA VAL A 454 21.32 10.45 2.40
C VAL A 454 19.90 10.33 1.86
N SER A 455 19.36 9.10 1.78
CA SER A 455 18.03 8.89 1.23
C SER A 455 16.93 9.56 2.07
N LEU A 456 16.95 9.42 3.39
CA LEU A 456 15.98 10.08 4.27
C LEU A 456 16.20 11.59 4.34
N GLY A 457 17.44 12.06 4.30
CA GLY A 457 17.76 13.49 4.18
C GLY A 457 17.14 14.10 2.93
N VAL A 458 17.25 13.42 1.79
CA VAL A 458 16.59 13.84 0.54
C VAL A 458 15.07 13.84 0.69
N VAL A 459 14.48 12.83 1.32
CA VAL A 459 13.03 12.78 1.59
C VAL A 459 12.59 13.98 2.43
N MET A 460 13.32 14.31 3.49
CA MET A 460 13.00 15.45 4.35
C MET A 460 13.09 16.77 3.57
N LEU A 461 14.13 16.97 2.77
CA LEU A 461 14.29 18.16 1.92
C LEU A 461 13.18 18.26 0.87
N LEU A 462 12.84 17.16 0.19
CA LEU A 462 11.76 17.12 -0.80
C LEU A 462 10.39 17.43 -0.16
N SER A 463 10.15 16.97 1.07
CA SER A 463 8.91 17.29 1.80
C SER A 463 8.79 18.78 2.11
N LEU A 464 9.89 19.41 2.54
CA LEU A 464 9.94 20.86 2.80
C LEU A 464 9.82 21.67 1.51
N LEU A 465 10.49 21.24 0.44
CA LEU A 465 10.35 21.84 -0.90
C LEU A 465 8.90 21.77 -1.38
N LEU A 466 8.26 20.60 -1.23
CA LEU A 466 6.86 20.42 -1.59
C LEU A 466 5.95 21.37 -0.79
N ARG A 467 6.19 21.52 0.52
CA ARG A 467 5.48 22.51 1.34
C ARG A 467 5.59 23.92 0.77
N PHE A 468 6.79 24.33 0.38
CA PHE A 468 7.01 25.65 -0.21
C PHE A 468 6.21 25.81 -1.52
N ILE A 469 6.26 24.80 -2.41
CA ILE A 469 5.53 24.81 -3.69
C ILE A 469 4.01 24.91 -3.44
N LEU A 470 3.45 24.06 -2.56
CA LEU A 470 2.03 24.02 -2.26
C LEU A 470 1.53 25.31 -1.56
N ALA A 471 2.33 25.84 -0.62
CA ALA A 471 2.01 27.09 0.06
C ALA A 471 2.02 28.29 -0.90
N ARG A 472 3.01 28.33 -1.81
CA ARG A 472 3.08 29.36 -2.87
C ARG A 472 1.84 29.29 -3.78
N GLU A 473 1.49 28.10 -4.23
CA GLU A 473 0.33 27.87 -5.10
C GLU A 473 -0.97 28.29 -4.41
N ASN A 474 -1.14 27.91 -3.14
CA ASN A 474 -2.32 28.33 -2.36
C ASN A 474 -2.43 29.86 -2.23
N ARG A 475 -1.30 30.57 -2.04
CA ARG A 475 -1.29 32.05 -1.97
C ARG A 475 -1.69 32.67 -3.30
N LEU A 476 -1.16 32.16 -4.42
CA LEU A 476 -1.52 32.64 -5.76
C LEU A 476 -3.01 32.46 -6.05
N ARG A 477 -3.58 31.32 -5.67
CA ARG A 477 -5.02 31.04 -5.82
C ARG A 477 -5.90 31.92 -4.94
N GLN A 478 -5.43 32.28 -3.74
CA GLN A 478 -6.15 33.23 -2.87
C GLN A 478 -6.19 34.65 -3.48
N SER A 479 -5.07 35.15 -3.99
CA SER A 479 -5.01 36.47 -4.61
C SER A 479 -5.91 36.58 -5.84
N THR A 480 -5.99 35.52 -6.66
CA THR A 480 -6.86 35.49 -7.86
C THR A 480 -8.35 35.46 -7.49
N THR A 481 -8.72 34.81 -6.37
CA THR A 481 -10.11 34.77 -5.89
C THR A 481 -10.55 36.10 -5.29
N SER A 482 -9.65 36.84 -4.63
CA SER A 482 -9.93 38.15 -4.03
C SER A 482 -10.02 39.29 -5.07
N SER A 483 -9.46 39.11 -6.26
CA SER A 483 -9.47 40.12 -7.34
C SER A 483 -10.61 39.94 -8.34
N ALA A 484 -11.52 38.98 -8.16
CA ALA A 484 -12.74 38.89 -8.95
C ALA A 484 -13.68 40.02 -8.53
N PRO A 485 -14.18 40.89 -9.48
CA PRO A 485 -15.04 41.99 -9.15
C PRO A 485 -16.34 41.47 -8.52
N THR A 486 -16.61 41.89 -7.32
CA THR A 486 -17.92 41.74 -6.66
C THR A 486 -18.91 42.47 -7.55
N SER A 487 -19.80 41.76 -8.23
CA SER A 487 -20.95 42.35 -8.90
C SER A 487 -21.74 43.11 -7.83
N SER A 488 -21.87 44.41 -8.05
CA SER A 488 -22.55 45.35 -7.20
C SER A 488 -24.06 45.07 -7.12
N ASP A 489 -24.49 44.31 -6.13
CA ASP A 489 -25.83 44.41 -5.57
C ASP A 489 -25.73 44.44 -4.04
N PRO A 490 -26.05 45.60 -3.41
CA PRO A 490 -25.86 45.79 -1.97
C PRO A 490 -27.13 45.48 -1.17
N GLU A 491 -27.76 44.32 -1.37
CA GLU A 491 -28.87 43.92 -0.51
C GLU A 491 -28.75 42.47 -0.08
N LYS A 492 -28.51 42.30 1.23
CA LYS A 492 -28.34 41.06 2.02
C LYS A 492 -26.89 40.55 2.21
N VAL A 493 -26.17 41.26 3.07
CA VAL A 493 -25.03 40.68 3.78
C VAL A 493 -25.46 40.42 5.20
N ASP A 494 -25.75 39.18 5.51
CA ASP A 494 -25.83 38.68 6.88
C ASP A 494 -24.41 38.22 7.26
N ASP A 495 -23.81 38.96 8.20
CA ASP A 495 -22.42 38.82 8.64
C ASP A 495 -22.28 37.65 9.63
N SER A 496 -22.46 36.40 9.15
CA SER A 496 -22.07 35.26 9.95
C SER A 496 -21.59 34.10 9.03
N CYS A 497 -20.28 33.77 9.18
CA CYS A 497 -19.59 32.63 8.56
C CYS A 497 -19.22 32.76 7.07
N ALA A 498 -18.22 33.56 6.77
CA ALA A 498 -17.44 33.42 5.53
C ALA A 498 -16.49 32.21 5.59
N SER A 499 -17.00 31.00 5.80
CA SER A 499 -16.38 29.76 5.37
C SER A 499 -17.15 29.31 4.12
N SER A 500 -16.52 29.44 2.95
CA SER A 500 -17.07 29.07 1.65
C SER A 500 -17.42 27.58 1.62
N VAL A 501 -18.58 27.21 2.10
CA VAL A 501 -19.21 25.91 1.82
C VAL A 501 -19.49 25.93 0.32
N VAL A 502 -18.76 25.12 -0.45
CA VAL A 502 -19.07 24.85 -1.85
C VAL A 502 -20.49 24.30 -1.84
N SER A 503 -21.42 24.88 -2.63
CA SER A 503 -22.78 24.35 -2.70
C SER A 503 -22.73 22.88 -3.14
N ASP A 504 -23.61 22.05 -2.61
CA ASP A 504 -23.65 20.62 -2.92
C ASP A 504 -23.74 20.39 -4.44
N GLU A 505 -24.45 21.26 -5.17
CA GLU A 505 -24.55 21.23 -6.63
C GLU A 505 -23.20 21.48 -7.35
N GLU A 506 -22.39 22.38 -6.83
CA GLU A 506 -21.08 22.68 -7.42
C GLU A 506 -20.07 21.58 -7.08
N GLN A 507 -20.20 20.97 -5.94
CA GLN A 507 -19.39 19.80 -5.54
C GLN A 507 -19.75 18.58 -6.40
N GLU A 508 -21.04 18.35 -6.66
CA GLU A 508 -21.50 17.33 -7.61
C GLU A 508 -21.03 17.60 -9.05
N ARG A 509 -20.99 18.86 -9.47
CA ARG A 509 -20.47 19.26 -10.77
C ARG A 509 -18.97 18.96 -10.89
N ILE A 510 -18.16 19.35 -9.91
CA ILE A 510 -16.70 19.08 -9.87
C ILE A 510 -16.46 17.57 -9.92
N GLU A 511 -17.26 16.78 -9.20
CA GLU A 511 -17.17 15.33 -9.20
C GLU A 511 -17.62 14.71 -10.54
N ARG A 512 -18.64 15.27 -11.16
CA ARG A 512 -19.20 14.79 -12.44
C ARG A 512 -18.26 15.09 -13.62
N GLU A 513 -17.59 16.25 -13.61
CA GLU A 513 -16.64 16.69 -14.64
C GLU A 513 -15.24 16.10 -14.45
N ASP A 514 -14.96 15.41 -13.33
CA ASP A 514 -13.65 14.81 -12.97
C ASP A 514 -12.48 15.80 -13.10
N LEU A 515 -12.68 17.04 -12.60
CA LEU A 515 -11.70 18.11 -12.71
C LEU A 515 -10.41 17.80 -11.95
N THR A 516 -9.28 18.12 -12.56
CA THR A 516 -7.97 18.02 -11.91
C THR A 516 -7.77 19.14 -10.89
N ASP A 517 -6.72 19.01 -10.07
CA ASP A 517 -6.29 20.08 -9.16
C ASP A 517 -5.78 21.33 -9.92
N TRP A 518 -5.42 21.24 -11.18
CA TRP A 518 -5.05 22.39 -12.02
C TRP A 518 -6.28 23.06 -12.65
N GLU A 519 -7.25 22.27 -13.10
CA GLU A 519 -8.50 22.77 -13.68
C GLU A 519 -9.41 23.41 -12.62
N ASN A 520 -9.46 22.83 -11.43
CA ASN A 520 -10.23 23.35 -10.31
C ASN A 520 -9.47 24.48 -9.59
N LYS A 521 -9.72 25.73 -9.94
CA LYS A 521 -9.08 26.90 -9.32
C LYS A 521 -9.42 27.08 -7.83
N ARG A 522 -10.52 26.49 -7.35
CA ARG A 522 -10.90 26.50 -5.92
C ARG A 522 -10.21 25.41 -5.12
N PHE A 523 -9.57 24.43 -5.78
CA PHE A 523 -8.83 23.38 -5.07
C PHE A 523 -7.75 24.00 -4.18
N ARG A 524 -7.73 23.62 -2.91
CA ARG A 524 -6.71 24.03 -1.95
C ARG A 524 -5.84 22.86 -1.59
N TYR A 525 -4.55 23.06 -1.70
CA TYR A 525 -3.56 22.03 -1.35
C TYR A 525 -3.42 21.94 0.16
N THR A 526 -3.36 20.70 0.66
CA THR A 526 -3.08 20.38 2.07
C THR A 526 -1.56 20.44 2.30
N LEU A 527 -1.11 21.17 3.33
CA LEU A 527 0.30 21.39 3.63
C LEU A 527 0.88 20.34 4.58
#